data_89238401d7b424437d9b696405fd64a3
#
_entry.id   89238401d7b424437d9b696405fd64a3
#
_cell.length_a   1.000
_cell.length_b   1.000
_cell.length_c   1.000
_cell.angle_alpha   90.00
_cell.angle_beta   90.00
_cell.angle_gamma   90.00
#
_symmetry.space_group_name_H-M   'P 1'
#
loop_
_entity.id
_entity.type
_entity.pdbx_description
1 polymer ?
#
loop_
_entity_poly.entity_id
_entity_poly.type
_entity_poly.pdbx_seq_one_letter_code
_entity_poly.pdbx_strand_id
1 'polypeptide(L)'
;FGQHISMGLNKGEVTDLLKLSNSISKAVEKAEEMAGFRISKVNCNITGGSPFTKITSDNLKISNEIIKKDDVFSLLKLDTSKSNYKEYIQIRKRPKAFKIENDQVVDNPIGLKSNTLTLEATNTYVNENVIANLKKSIELCHLSVNKFYITPEVNGISTMIKEERDLGAIIIDI
;
A
#
# COMPACT_ATOMS: atom_id res chain seq x y z
N PHE A 1 10.95 -12.74 -16.66
CA PHE A 1 9.47 -12.76 -16.77
C PHE A 1 8.97 -14.20 -16.62
N GLY A 2 8.02 -14.43 -15.73
CA GLY A 2 7.40 -15.74 -15.54
C GLY A 2 5.88 -15.62 -15.55
N GLN A 3 5.21 -16.58 -16.18
CA GLN A 3 3.74 -16.64 -16.18
C GLN A 3 3.24 -18.06 -16.06
N HIS A 4 2.07 -18.21 -15.46
CA HIS A 4 1.32 -19.44 -15.33
C HIS A 4 -0.18 -19.12 -15.29
N ILE A 5 -1.01 -20.11 -15.66
CA ILE A 5 -2.47 -19.97 -15.53
C ILE A 5 -2.82 -19.81 -14.06
N SER A 6 -3.55 -18.74 -13.72
CA SER A 6 -4.01 -18.49 -12.36
C SER A 6 -5.11 -19.47 -11.97
N MET A 7 -4.88 -20.24 -10.90
CA MET A 7 -5.84 -21.16 -10.30
C MET A 7 -5.99 -20.84 -8.81
N GLY A 8 -7.16 -21.10 -8.23
CA GLY A 8 -7.41 -20.88 -6.82
C GLY A 8 -7.78 -19.43 -6.46
N LEU A 9 -8.07 -18.59 -7.47
CA LEU A 9 -8.63 -17.25 -7.31
C LEU A 9 -9.99 -17.14 -7.98
N ASN A 10 -10.89 -16.38 -7.37
CA ASN A 10 -12.14 -15.94 -7.97
C ASN A 10 -12.35 -14.45 -7.61
N LYS A 11 -12.52 -13.60 -8.63
CA LYS A 11 -12.68 -12.14 -8.48
C LYS A 11 -11.62 -11.49 -7.56
N GLY A 12 -10.37 -11.98 -7.64
CA GLY A 12 -9.25 -11.48 -6.83
C GLY A 12 -9.20 -11.99 -5.39
N GLU A 13 -10.10 -12.90 -5.00
CA GLU A 13 -10.11 -13.53 -3.68
C GLU A 13 -9.65 -14.98 -3.74
N VAL A 14 -8.94 -15.44 -2.72
CA VAL A 14 -8.40 -16.80 -2.65
C VAL A 14 -9.53 -17.79 -2.34
N THR A 15 -9.75 -18.75 -3.25
CA THR A 15 -10.73 -19.82 -3.08
C THR A 15 -10.07 -21.17 -2.80
N ASP A 16 -8.78 -21.32 -3.15
CA ASP A 16 -7.98 -22.54 -2.91
C ASP A 16 -6.50 -22.16 -2.75
N LEU A 17 -6.02 -22.23 -1.52
CA LEU A 17 -4.64 -21.87 -1.15
C LEU A 17 -3.58 -22.70 -1.89
N LEU A 18 -3.81 -23.99 -2.01
CA LEU A 18 -2.83 -24.91 -2.62
C LEU A 18 -2.76 -24.73 -4.13
N LYS A 19 -3.90 -24.56 -4.81
CA LYS A 19 -3.91 -24.28 -6.24
C LYS A 19 -3.27 -22.94 -6.55
N LEU A 20 -3.54 -21.93 -5.73
CA LEU A 20 -2.94 -20.61 -5.90
C LEU A 20 -1.42 -20.66 -5.68
N SER A 21 -0.96 -21.28 -4.58
CA SER A 21 0.48 -21.38 -4.30
C SER A 21 1.22 -22.14 -5.40
N ASN A 22 0.64 -23.22 -5.93
CA ASN A 22 1.23 -23.95 -7.06
C ASN A 22 1.34 -23.05 -8.33
N SER A 23 0.31 -22.26 -8.62
CA SER A 23 0.34 -21.31 -9.75
C SER A 23 1.42 -20.24 -9.56
N ILE A 24 1.58 -19.72 -8.33
CA ILE A 24 2.62 -18.75 -7.97
C ILE A 24 4.00 -19.37 -8.12
N SER A 25 4.25 -20.57 -7.55
CA SER A 25 5.55 -21.26 -7.64
C SER A 25 5.99 -21.43 -9.08
N LYS A 26 5.11 -21.92 -9.96
CA LYS A 26 5.43 -22.13 -11.37
C LYS A 26 5.73 -20.86 -12.14
N ALA A 27 5.06 -19.75 -11.80
CA ALA A 27 5.36 -18.46 -12.40
C ALA A 27 6.71 -17.91 -11.89
N VAL A 28 7.00 -18.08 -10.60
CA VAL A 28 8.26 -17.63 -9.98
C VAL A 28 9.43 -18.46 -10.50
N GLU A 29 9.33 -19.79 -10.58
CA GLU A 29 10.37 -20.66 -11.14
C GLU A 29 10.79 -20.19 -12.54
N LYS A 30 9.84 -19.93 -13.44
CA LYS A 30 10.15 -19.38 -14.77
C LYS A 30 10.81 -18.00 -14.74
N ALA A 31 10.40 -17.15 -13.80
CA ALA A 31 11.03 -15.84 -13.64
C ALA A 31 12.46 -15.95 -13.13
N GLU A 32 12.72 -16.87 -12.19
CA GLU A 32 14.06 -17.17 -11.65
C GLU A 32 14.98 -17.76 -12.72
N GLU A 33 14.48 -18.71 -13.55
CA GLU A 33 15.22 -19.28 -14.67
C GLU A 33 15.69 -18.19 -15.64
N MET A 34 14.80 -17.24 -15.99
CA MET A 34 15.16 -16.13 -16.89
C MET A 34 16.10 -15.11 -16.23
N ALA A 35 15.95 -14.87 -14.94
CA ALA A 35 16.73 -13.87 -14.20
C ALA A 35 18.12 -14.40 -13.78
N GLY A 36 18.28 -15.73 -13.65
CA GLY A 36 19.51 -16.36 -13.19
C GLY A 36 19.76 -16.23 -11.68
N PHE A 37 18.76 -15.83 -10.90
CA PHE A 37 18.85 -15.73 -9.42
C PHE A 37 17.53 -16.06 -8.73
N ARG A 38 17.61 -16.41 -7.45
CA ARG A 38 16.45 -16.74 -6.60
C ARG A 38 15.73 -15.48 -6.12
N ILE A 39 14.39 -15.53 -6.13
CA ILE A 39 13.50 -14.49 -5.65
C ILE A 39 13.05 -14.85 -4.23
N SER A 40 13.26 -13.96 -3.27
CA SER A 40 12.84 -14.18 -1.87
C SER A 40 11.73 -13.23 -1.43
N LYS A 41 11.57 -12.08 -2.12
CA LYS A 41 10.59 -11.04 -1.79
C LYS A 41 9.82 -10.60 -3.02
N VAL A 42 8.51 -10.39 -2.86
CA VAL A 42 7.64 -9.95 -3.94
C VAL A 42 6.76 -8.78 -3.49
N ASN A 43 6.39 -7.94 -4.44
CA ASN A 43 5.28 -7.02 -4.29
C ASN A 43 4.02 -7.68 -4.84
N CYS A 44 2.91 -7.55 -4.13
CA CYS A 44 1.65 -8.18 -4.50
C CYS A 44 0.62 -7.13 -4.89
N ASN A 45 0.02 -7.28 -6.07
CA ASN A 45 -1.12 -6.50 -6.50
C ASN A 45 -2.44 -7.15 -6.05
N ILE A 46 -3.37 -6.35 -5.52
CA ILE A 46 -4.66 -6.79 -5.00
C ILE A 46 -5.77 -6.25 -5.91
N THR A 47 -6.62 -7.15 -6.39
CA THR A 47 -7.80 -6.80 -7.19
C THR A 47 -9.09 -6.95 -6.38
N GLY A 48 -9.14 -7.94 -5.49
CA GLY A 48 -10.31 -8.24 -4.62
C GLY A 48 -10.28 -7.51 -3.27
N GLY A 49 -11.22 -7.87 -2.38
CA GLY A 49 -11.26 -7.40 -0.99
C GLY A 49 -11.88 -6.03 -0.81
N SER A 50 -12.65 -5.55 -1.79
CA SER A 50 -13.41 -4.28 -1.72
C SER A 50 -12.60 -3.12 -1.16
N PRO A 51 -11.46 -2.77 -1.78
CA PRO A 51 -10.61 -1.70 -1.30
C PRO A 51 -11.35 -0.36 -1.33
N PHE A 52 -11.14 0.46 -0.30
CA PHE A 52 -11.66 1.83 -0.28
C PHE A 52 -10.61 2.79 0.28
N THR A 53 -10.80 4.07 0.02
CA THR A 53 -9.92 5.14 0.52
C THR A 53 -10.69 6.11 1.41
N LYS A 54 -10.00 6.65 2.40
CA LYS A 54 -10.48 7.74 3.25
C LYS A 54 -9.39 8.79 3.42
N ILE A 55 -9.80 10.04 3.43
CA ILE A 55 -8.94 11.15 3.85
C ILE A 55 -9.06 11.26 5.36
N THR A 56 -7.92 11.29 6.04
CA THR A 56 -7.83 11.52 7.49
C THR A 56 -6.95 12.72 7.77
N SER A 57 -7.15 13.28 8.95
CA SER A 57 -6.33 14.36 9.49
C SER A 57 -5.77 13.89 10.83
N ASP A 58 -4.48 13.58 10.84
CA ASP A 58 -3.77 13.07 12.02
C ASP A 58 -2.97 14.21 12.65
N ASN A 59 -3.19 14.46 13.94
CA ASN A 59 -2.57 15.56 14.67
C ASN A 59 -1.55 15.06 15.68
N LEU A 60 -0.37 15.69 15.70
CA LEU A 60 0.71 15.43 16.65
C LEU A 60 1.07 16.72 17.40
N LYS A 61 1.14 16.67 18.73
CA LYS A 61 1.71 17.74 19.56
C LYS A 61 3.23 17.66 19.55
N ILE A 62 3.89 18.78 19.29
CA ILE A 62 5.34 18.90 19.20
C ILE A 62 5.88 19.39 20.54
N SER A 63 6.66 18.55 21.23
CA SER A 63 7.13 18.83 22.60
C SER A 63 8.21 19.91 22.68
N ASN A 64 9.01 20.11 21.63
CA ASN A 64 10.19 21.00 21.62
C ASN A 64 10.00 22.22 20.69
N GLU A 65 8.78 22.55 20.31
CA GLU A 65 8.44 23.64 19.39
C GLU A 65 9.13 23.58 17.99
N ILE A 66 10.05 22.67 17.75
CA ILE A 66 10.71 22.46 16.45
C ILE A 66 10.39 21.08 15.96
N ILE A 67 9.78 21.00 14.78
CA ILE A 67 9.38 19.75 14.14
C ILE A 67 10.62 18.99 13.69
N LYS A 68 10.75 17.74 14.15
CA LYS A 68 11.84 16.83 13.82
C LYS A 68 11.41 15.82 12.75
N LYS A 69 12.39 15.20 12.15
CA LYS A 69 12.18 14.12 11.18
C LYS A 69 11.36 12.96 11.77
N ASP A 70 11.59 12.61 13.04
CA ASP A 70 10.86 11.53 13.72
C ASP A 70 9.38 11.86 13.93
N ASP A 71 9.03 13.13 14.14
CA ASP A 71 7.65 13.58 14.25
C ASP A 71 6.89 13.32 12.93
N VAL A 72 7.52 13.68 11.81
CA VAL A 72 6.97 13.43 10.48
C VAL A 72 6.86 11.93 10.20
N PHE A 73 7.90 11.13 10.53
CA PHE A 73 7.86 9.69 10.36
C PHE A 73 6.77 9.03 11.21
N SER A 74 6.54 9.52 12.43
CA SER A 74 5.49 8.97 13.30
C SER A 74 4.10 9.14 12.69
N LEU A 75 3.83 10.29 12.07
CA LEU A 75 2.57 10.55 11.37
C LEU A 75 2.43 9.74 10.07
N LEU A 76 3.54 9.42 9.40
CA LEU A 76 3.54 8.64 8.16
C LEU A 76 3.43 7.14 8.36
N LYS A 77 3.63 6.63 9.58
CA LYS A 77 3.48 5.19 9.86
C LYS A 77 2.06 4.73 9.56
N LEU A 78 1.98 3.53 8.97
CA LEU A 78 0.70 2.84 8.85
C LEU A 78 0.21 2.46 10.24
N ASP A 79 -1.03 2.78 10.55
CA ASP A 79 -1.70 2.25 11.73
C ASP A 79 -2.27 0.87 11.41
N THR A 80 -1.45 -0.15 11.59
CA THR A 80 -1.86 -1.55 11.36
C THR A 80 -2.65 -2.12 12.54
N SER A 81 -2.69 -1.42 13.68
CA SER A 81 -3.26 -1.95 14.92
C SER A 81 -4.71 -1.56 15.17
N LYS A 82 -5.22 -0.51 14.53
CA LYS A 82 -6.56 0.04 14.79
C LYS A 82 -7.17 0.65 13.53
N SER A 83 -7.62 -0.19 12.62
CA SER A 83 -8.61 0.28 11.67
C SER A 83 -9.91 0.58 12.44
N ASN A 84 -10.42 1.81 12.34
CA ASN A 84 -11.78 2.14 12.80
C ASN A 84 -12.85 1.37 12.00
N TYR A 85 -12.41 0.58 11.03
CA TYR A 85 -13.25 -0.23 10.15
C TYR A 85 -13.02 -1.69 10.50
N LYS A 86 -14.02 -2.31 11.14
CA LYS A 86 -14.01 -3.73 11.47
C LYS A 86 -13.69 -4.57 10.22
N GLU A 87 -12.80 -5.55 10.33
CA GLU A 87 -12.36 -6.45 9.25
C GLU A 87 -11.52 -5.81 8.14
N TYR A 88 -11.12 -4.54 8.27
CA TYR A 88 -10.26 -3.89 7.29
C TYR A 88 -8.94 -3.47 7.91
N ILE A 89 -7.86 -3.62 7.17
CA ILE A 89 -6.53 -3.14 7.54
C ILE A 89 -6.07 -2.03 6.60
N GLN A 90 -5.32 -1.11 7.14
CA GLN A 90 -4.69 -0.06 6.37
C GLN A 90 -3.45 -0.63 5.66
N ILE A 91 -3.43 -0.59 4.34
CA ILE A 91 -2.28 -1.05 3.53
C ILE A 91 -1.45 0.10 2.97
N ARG A 92 -1.99 1.29 2.93
CA ARG A 92 -1.34 2.47 2.37
C ARG A 92 -1.75 3.74 3.11
N LYS A 93 -0.78 4.62 3.32
CA LYS A 93 -0.96 6.00 3.77
C LYS A 93 -0.17 6.92 2.84
N ARG A 94 -0.86 7.81 2.14
CA ARG A 94 -0.26 8.76 1.22
C ARG A 94 -0.45 10.17 1.76
N PRO A 95 0.62 10.90 2.08
CA PRO A 95 0.53 12.28 2.51
C PRO A 95 -0.10 13.13 1.39
N LYS A 96 -0.99 14.03 1.77
CA LYS A 96 -1.63 15.02 0.90
C LYS A 96 -1.12 16.42 1.22
N ALA A 97 -1.11 16.78 2.51
CA ALA A 97 -0.62 18.07 2.97
C ALA A 97 -0.15 17.97 4.42
N PHE A 98 0.86 18.73 4.77
CA PHE A 98 1.23 19.02 6.14
C PHE A 98 0.68 20.39 6.52
N LYS A 99 0.14 20.50 7.74
CA LYS A 99 -0.34 21.74 8.31
C LYS A 99 0.31 21.96 9.67
N ILE A 100 0.65 23.20 9.93
CA ILE A 100 1.14 23.67 11.23
C ILE A 100 0.08 24.56 11.88
N GLU A 101 0.47 25.35 12.90
CA GLU A 101 -0.46 26.26 13.58
C GLU A 101 -1.31 27.09 12.60
N ASN A 102 -2.57 27.34 12.98
CA ASN A 102 -3.55 28.11 12.20
C ASN A 102 -3.83 27.50 10.80
N ASP A 103 -3.74 26.16 10.66
CA ASP A 103 -3.97 25.44 9.40
C ASP A 103 -3.06 25.87 8.23
N GLN A 104 -1.92 26.48 8.53
CA GLN A 104 -0.95 26.86 7.50
C GLN A 104 -0.39 25.62 6.82
N VAL A 105 -0.61 25.50 5.51
CA VAL A 105 -0.08 24.41 4.69
C VAL A 105 1.40 24.64 4.42
N VAL A 106 2.22 23.60 4.58
CA VAL A 106 3.66 23.61 4.34
C VAL A 106 4.09 22.39 3.54
N ASP A 107 5.04 22.57 2.63
CA ASP A 107 5.55 21.45 1.80
C ASP A 107 6.51 20.57 2.59
N ASN A 108 7.38 21.17 3.40
CA ASN A 108 8.30 20.46 4.28
C ASN A 108 8.24 21.05 5.70
N PRO A 109 7.65 20.33 6.65
CA PRO A 109 7.52 20.81 8.01
C PRO A 109 8.81 20.71 8.85
N ILE A 110 9.80 19.89 8.41
CA ILE A 110 11.01 19.62 9.22
C ILE A 110 11.81 20.89 9.45
N GLY A 111 12.11 21.17 10.71
CA GLY A 111 12.87 22.35 11.14
C GLY A 111 12.01 23.60 11.38
N LEU A 112 10.73 23.58 11.04
CA LEU A 112 9.82 24.69 11.35
C LEU A 112 9.47 24.69 12.84
N LYS A 113 9.25 25.90 13.39
CA LYS A 113 8.75 26.09 14.75
C LYS A 113 7.24 25.98 14.76
N SER A 114 6.70 25.05 15.53
CA SER A 114 5.26 24.87 15.74
C SER A 114 5.00 23.98 16.95
N ASN A 115 3.90 24.20 17.67
CA ASN A 115 3.44 23.32 18.75
C ASN A 115 2.60 22.14 18.25
N THR A 116 2.16 22.18 17.00
CA THR A 116 1.33 21.14 16.39
C THR A 116 1.77 20.86 14.96
N LEU A 117 1.68 19.59 14.58
CA LEU A 117 1.85 19.14 13.21
C LEU A 117 0.66 18.25 12.84
N THR A 118 -0.04 18.63 11.78
CA THR A 118 -1.17 17.88 11.26
C THR A 118 -0.81 17.32 9.88
N LEU A 119 -1.07 16.03 9.68
CA LEU A 119 -0.95 15.37 8.39
C LEU A 119 -2.35 15.09 7.83
N GLU A 120 -2.70 15.71 6.72
CA GLU A 120 -3.77 15.22 5.86
C GLU A 120 -3.22 14.11 4.97
N ALA A 121 -3.84 12.93 5.03
CA ALA A 121 -3.41 11.79 4.24
C ALA A 121 -4.59 11.03 3.65
N THR A 122 -4.39 10.46 2.46
CA THR A 122 -5.28 9.46 1.89
C THR A 122 -4.83 8.08 2.35
N ASN A 123 -5.70 7.38 3.05
CA ASN A 123 -5.47 6.04 3.56
C ASN A 123 -6.28 5.03 2.74
N THR A 124 -5.64 3.92 2.36
CA THR A 124 -6.28 2.82 1.63
C THR A 124 -6.45 1.63 2.56
N TYR A 125 -7.65 1.08 2.59
CA TYR A 125 -8.06 -0.06 3.40
C TYR A 125 -8.49 -1.21 2.51
N VAL A 126 -8.19 -2.43 2.95
CA VAL A 126 -8.58 -3.69 2.29
C VAL A 126 -9.04 -4.68 3.35
N ASN A 127 -9.95 -5.59 3.00
CA ASN A 127 -10.39 -6.63 3.91
C ASN A 127 -9.20 -7.48 4.39
N GLU A 128 -9.08 -7.65 5.72
CA GLU A 128 -7.96 -8.34 6.37
C GLU A 128 -7.83 -9.80 5.93
N ASN A 129 -8.95 -10.51 5.78
CA ASN A 129 -8.94 -11.92 5.38
C ASN A 129 -8.38 -12.10 3.97
N VAL A 130 -8.66 -11.16 3.04
CA VAL A 130 -8.12 -11.20 1.68
C VAL A 130 -6.60 -11.05 1.70
N ILE A 131 -6.09 -10.11 2.48
CA ILE A 131 -4.64 -9.92 2.67
C ILE A 131 -4.00 -11.16 3.32
N ALA A 132 -4.59 -11.68 4.38
CA ALA A 132 -4.08 -12.84 5.10
C ALA A 132 -3.99 -14.09 4.20
N ASN A 133 -5.03 -14.37 3.42
CA ASN A 133 -5.07 -15.51 2.52
C ASN A 133 -4.07 -15.38 1.36
N LEU A 134 -3.96 -14.20 0.74
CA LEU A 134 -2.95 -13.93 -0.30
C LEU A 134 -1.53 -14.07 0.26
N LYS A 135 -1.27 -13.47 1.43
CA LYS A 135 0.02 -13.58 2.12
C LYS A 135 0.37 -15.02 2.40
N LYS A 136 -0.57 -15.81 2.94
CA LYS A 136 -0.38 -17.24 3.21
C LYS A 136 -0.06 -18.03 1.95
N SER A 137 -0.75 -17.77 0.83
CA SER A 137 -0.47 -18.43 -0.45
C SER A 137 0.94 -18.15 -0.96
N ILE A 138 1.43 -16.93 -0.78
CA ILE A 138 2.79 -16.50 -1.17
C ILE A 138 3.84 -17.13 -0.23
N GLU A 139 3.58 -17.17 1.06
CA GLU A 139 4.46 -17.78 2.06
C GLU A 139 4.62 -19.30 1.85
N LEU A 140 3.59 -20.00 1.38
CA LEU A 140 3.67 -21.41 0.99
C LEU A 140 4.64 -21.66 -0.17
N CYS A 141 4.99 -20.63 -0.94
CA CYS A 141 6.02 -20.67 -1.99
C CYS A 141 7.41 -20.25 -1.50
N HIS A 142 7.65 -20.18 -0.19
CA HIS A 142 8.89 -19.70 0.43
C HIS A 142 9.26 -18.24 0.07
N LEU A 143 8.24 -17.44 -0.27
CA LEU A 143 8.38 -16.03 -0.58
C LEU A 143 7.85 -15.17 0.57
N SER A 144 8.39 -13.97 0.72
CA SER A 144 7.84 -12.95 1.62
C SER A 144 7.24 -11.79 0.83
N VAL A 145 6.14 -11.24 1.34
CA VAL A 145 5.53 -10.05 0.73
C VAL A 145 6.22 -8.80 1.29
N ASN A 146 6.77 -7.99 0.39
CA ASN A 146 7.35 -6.71 0.74
C ASN A 146 6.24 -5.63 0.91
N LYS A 147 5.35 -5.50 -0.08
CA LYS A 147 4.23 -4.56 -0.06
C LYS A 147 3.04 -5.08 -0.84
N PHE A 148 1.85 -4.65 -0.40
CA PHE A 148 0.62 -4.79 -1.15
C PHE A 148 0.26 -3.47 -1.86
N TYR A 149 -0.29 -3.58 -3.06
CA TYR A 149 -0.77 -2.46 -3.87
C TYR A 149 -2.16 -2.78 -4.40
N ILE A 150 -3.00 -1.78 -4.57
CA ILE A 150 -4.30 -1.95 -5.24
C ILE A 150 -4.16 -1.72 -6.74
N THR A 151 -4.90 -2.48 -7.53
CA THR A 151 -4.85 -2.43 -9.02
C THR A 151 -5.00 -1.03 -9.59
N PRO A 152 -5.95 -0.17 -9.17
CA PRO A 152 -6.06 1.18 -9.72
C PRO A 152 -4.81 2.04 -9.52
N GLU A 153 -4.11 1.86 -8.39
CA GLU A 153 -2.87 2.59 -8.13
C GLU A 153 -1.73 2.13 -9.06
N VAL A 154 -1.59 0.82 -9.23
CA VAL A 154 -0.57 0.24 -10.11
C VAL A 154 -0.81 0.65 -11.55
N ASN A 155 -2.07 0.56 -12.02
CA ASN A 155 -2.45 0.99 -13.36
C ASN A 155 -2.15 2.48 -13.57
N GLY A 156 -2.46 3.33 -12.58
CA GLY A 156 -2.14 4.75 -12.63
C GLY A 156 -0.65 5.07 -12.76
N ILE A 157 0.18 4.32 -12.05
CA ILE A 157 1.62 4.52 -12.10
C ILE A 157 2.23 4.02 -13.42
N SER A 158 1.70 2.91 -13.95
CA SER A 158 2.25 2.24 -15.14
C SER A 158 1.82 2.87 -16.46
N THR A 159 0.64 3.51 -16.51
CA THR A 159 0.04 4.02 -17.75
C THR A 159 0.17 5.53 -17.93
N MET A 160 0.39 6.28 -16.84
CA MET A 160 0.47 7.75 -16.89
C MET A 160 1.87 8.25 -16.58
N ILE A 161 2.32 9.27 -17.32
CA ILE A 161 3.53 10.03 -16.97
C ILE A 161 3.27 10.93 -15.75
N LYS A 162 4.36 11.45 -15.17
CA LYS A 162 4.27 12.25 -13.93
C LYS A 162 3.39 13.50 -14.12
N GLU A 163 3.57 14.18 -15.24
CA GLU A 163 2.89 15.42 -15.59
C GLU A 163 1.37 15.22 -15.68
N GLU A 164 0.91 14.12 -16.27
CA GLU A 164 -0.51 13.77 -16.34
C GLU A 164 -1.09 13.50 -14.93
N ARG A 165 -0.32 12.84 -14.07
CA ARG A 165 -0.74 12.60 -12.68
C ARG A 165 -0.81 13.89 -11.87
N ASP A 166 0.11 14.83 -12.09
CA ASP A 166 0.18 16.12 -11.38
C ASP A 166 -0.97 17.05 -11.81
N LEU A 167 -1.40 16.98 -13.09
CA LEU A 167 -2.55 17.71 -13.60
C LEU A 167 -3.90 17.12 -13.13
N GLY A 168 -3.89 15.90 -12.68
CA GLY A 168 -5.09 15.14 -12.29
C GLY A 168 -5.66 14.35 -13.45
N ALA A 169 -5.83 13.03 -13.23
CA ALA A 169 -6.38 12.12 -14.22
C ALA A 169 -7.32 11.10 -13.57
N ILE A 170 -8.23 10.55 -14.36
CA ILE A 170 -9.15 9.49 -13.94
C ILE A 170 -8.80 8.24 -14.75
N ILE A 171 -8.60 7.11 -14.04
CA ILE A 171 -8.42 5.80 -14.66
C ILE A 171 -9.69 5.00 -14.45
N ILE A 172 -10.18 4.44 -15.54
CA ILE A 172 -11.34 3.54 -15.56
C ILE A 172 -10.81 2.16 -15.97
N ASP A 173 -10.98 1.18 -15.10
CA ASP A 173 -10.62 -0.22 -15.30
C ASP A 173 -11.95 -1.01 -15.38
N ILE A 174 -12.23 -1.62 -16.55
CA ILE A 174 -13.52 -2.29 -16.86
C ILE A 174 -13.30 -3.78 -17.06
#